data_2433122a08af9ac53294b0f7ccb66b73
#
_entry.id   2433122a08af9ac53294b0f7ccb66b73
#
_cell.length_a   1.000
_cell.length_b   1.000
_cell.length_c   1.000
_cell.angle_alpha   90.00
_cell.angle_beta   90.00
_cell.angle_gamma   90.00
#
_symmetry.space_group_name_H-M   'P 1'
#
loop_
_entity.id
_entity.type
_entity.pdbx_description
1 polymer ?
#
loop_
_entity_poly.entity_id
_entity_poly.type
_entity_poly.pdbx_seq_one_letter_code
_entity_poly.pdbx_strand_id
1 'polypeptide(L)'
;FGGQPPSHGQRRFVTDLDGFAKLVGRCRDLTAGLDGAVVGVAPHSLRAVAPDELTAMPDLAGDGPIHIHVAEQIREVEDCVAWSGARPVEWLLDHAPVDARWCLIHSTHVTPAEWGGIVDRQAVVGLCPITEANLGDGVFPAADFAHAGGRFGIGTDSNVQIGVAEELRMLEYSQRLALRGRAVMADAQRSTGRALYARALAGGAQAGGAQAGLAPGAPADIVALDVEGIAFA
;
A
#
# COMPACT_ATOMS: atom_id res chain seq x y z
N PHE A 1 16.11 10.97 -6.24
CA PHE A 1 16.81 10.27 -5.18
C PHE A 1 17.92 11.14 -4.58
N GLY A 2 18.22 10.96 -3.27
CA GLY A 2 19.37 11.60 -2.62
C GLY A 2 19.30 13.12 -2.53
N GLY A 3 18.10 13.72 -2.36
CA GLY A 3 17.96 15.15 -2.17
C GLY A 3 18.15 16.00 -3.44
N GLN A 4 17.99 15.42 -4.62
CA GLN A 4 18.03 16.18 -5.88
C GLN A 4 16.95 17.27 -5.89
N PRO A 5 17.26 18.49 -6.43
CA PRO A 5 16.29 19.57 -6.43
C PRO A 5 15.03 19.22 -7.25
N PRO A 6 13.84 19.66 -6.79
CA PRO A 6 12.59 19.38 -7.47
C PRO A 6 12.52 20.11 -8.83
N SER A 7 11.86 19.49 -9.80
CA SER A 7 11.50 20.15 -11.06
C SER A 7 10.52 21.29 -10.82
N HIS A 8 10.33 22.16 -11.84
CA HIS A 8 9.40 23.28 -11.74
C HIS A 8 7.99 22.84 -11.34
N GLY A 9 7.47 21.74 -11.90
CA GLY A 9 6.14 21.23 -11.61
C GLY A 9 5.98 20.62 -10.20
N GLN A 10 7.09 20.16 -9.61
CA GLN A 10 7.11 19.54 -8.28
C GLN A 10 7.17 20.57 -7.15
N ARG A 11 7.66 21.79 -7.40
CA ARG A 11 7.90 22.82 -6.36
C ARG A 11 6.68 23.11 -5.50
N ARG A 12 5.48 23.06 -6.06
CA ARG A 12 4.23 23.34 -5.32
C ARG A 12 3.90 22.29 -4.26
N PHE A 13 4.52 21.12 -4.31
CA PHE A 13 4.28 19.99 -3.39
C PHE A 13 5.39 19.81 -2.36
N VAL A 14 6.47 20.59 -2.47
CA VAL A 14 7.60 20.50 -1.54
C VAL A 14 7.24 21.17 -0.24
N THR A 15 7.45 20.48 0.86
CA THR A 15 7.45 21.01 2.21
C THR A 15 8.71 20.55 2.91
N ASP A 16 9.22 21.35 3.83
CA ASP A 16 10.28 20.93 4.75
C ASP A 16 9.72 20.09 5.91
N LEU A 17 10.59 19.44 6.65
CA LEU A 17 10.21 18.58 7.76
C LEU A 17 9.43 19.34 8.84
N ASP A 18 9.79 20.59 9.13
CA ASP A 18 9.10 21.43 10.12
C ASP A 18 7.67 21.79 9.67
N GLY A 19 7.52 22.15 8.40
CA GLY A 19 6.22 22.44 7.80
C GLY A 19 5.33 21.18 7.79
N PHE A 20 5.91 20.03 7.45
CA PHE A 20 5.20 18.77 7.48
C PHE A 20 4.79 18.37 8.90
N ALA A 21 5.68 18.49 9.88
CA ALA A 21 5.37 18.21 11.28
C ALA A 21 4.24 19.11 11.82
N LYS A 22 4.25 20.42 11.49
CA LYS A 22 3.17 21.35 11.83
C LYS A 22 1.83 20.93 11.21
N LEU A 23 1.86 20.48 9.94
CA LEU A 23 0.65 20.00 9.26
C LEU A 23 0.08 18.75 9.96
N VAL A 24 0.92 17.76 10.27
CA VAL A 24 0.52 16.56 11.00
C VAL A 24 -0.07 16.91 12.36
N GLY A 25 0.59 17.79 13.13
CA GLY A 25 0.08 18.30 14.41
C GLY A 25 -1.29 18.95 14.26
N ARG A 26 -1.46 19.79 13.25
CA ARG A 26 -2.75 20.43 12.97
C ARG A 26 -3.84 19.44 12.59
N CYS A 27 -3.53 18.42 11.83
CA CYS A 27 -4.47 17.34 11.50
C CYS A 27 -4.93 16.63 12.77
N ARG A 28 -4.02 16.29 13.67
CA ARG A 28 -4.36 15.68 14.97
C ARG A 28 -5.27 16.55 15.82
N ASP A 29 -4.96 17.85 15.92
CA ASP A 29 -5.80 18.79 16.66
C ASP A 29 -7.23 18.84 16.10
N LEU A 30 -7.37 18.86 14.78
CA LEU A 30 -8.67 18.92 14.11
C LEU A 30 -9.48 17.63 14.22
N THR A 31 -8.81 16.49 14.34
CA THR A 31 -9.46 15.17 14.41
C THR A 31 -9.64 14.65 15.84
N ALA A 32 -9.08 15.32 16.85
CA ALA A 32 -9.09 14.85 18.25
C ALA A 32 -10.49 14.61 18.84
N GLY A 33 -11.54 15.21 18.26
CA GLY A 33 -12.94 15.02 18.67
C GLY A 33 -13.75 14.12 17.73
N LEU A 34 -13.11 13.49 16.74
CA LEU A 34 -13.78 12.65 15.76
C LEU A 34 -13.56 11.16 16.09
N ASP A 35 -14.64 10.48 16.46
CA ASP A 35 -14.58 9.04 16.75
C ASP A 35 -14.12 8.26 15.53
N GLY A 36 -13.14 7.38 15.72
CA GLY A 36 -12.59 6.52 14.66
C GLY A 36 -11.64 7.22 13.68
N ALA A 37 -11.34 8.52 13.89
CA ALA A 37 -10.35 9.21 13.06
C ALA A 37 -8.93 8.76 13.39
N VAL A 38 -8.15 8.46 12.34
CA VAL A 38 -6.74 8.10 12.43
C VAL A 38 -5.92 9.09 11.60
N VAL A 39 -4.82 9.59 12.16
CA VAL A 39 -3.87 10.45 11.44
C VAL A 39 -2.56 9.69 11.28
N GLY A 40 -2.17 9.47 10.04
CA GLY A 40 -0.88 8.90 9.67
C GLY A 40 -0.02 9.89 8.88
N VAL A 41 1.10 9.42 8.38
CA VAL A 41 2.00 10.18 7.51
C VAL A 41 2.23 9.44 6.19
N ALA A 42 2.48 10.19 5.12
CA ALA A 42 2.73 9.63 3.80
C ALA A 42 3.92 10.33 3.14
N PRO A 43 5.17 9.98 3.51
CA PRO A 43 6.34 10.37 2.73
C PRO A 43 6.18 9.83 1.31
N HIS A 44 6.26 10.70 0.30
CA HIS A 44 5.88 10.34 -1.07
C HIS A 44 6.59 9.08 -1.57
N SER A 45 7.91 9.10 -1.62
CA SER A 45 8.75 7.99 -2.11
C SER A 45 10.23 8.31 -1.85
N LEU A 46 11.12 7.35 -2.01
CA LEU A 46 12.57 7.57 -1.98
C LEU A 46 13.07 8.56 -3.04
N ARG A 47 12.25 8.82 -4.07
CA ARG A 47 12.54 9.85 -5.10
C ARG A 47 12.39 11.27 -4.58
N ALA A 48 11.58 11.48 -3.54
CA ALA A 48 11.16 12.80 -3.07
C ALA A 48 11.54 13.11 -1.63
N VAL A 49 11.82 12.09 -0.81
CA VAL A 49 12.14 12.23 0.62
C VAL A 49 13.60 11.90 0.85
N ALA A 50 14.31 12.76 1.57
CA ALA A 50 15.69 12.50 1.93
C ALA A 50 15.80 11.43 3.05
N PRO A 51 16.93 10.72 3.16
CA PRO A 51 17.11 9.66 4.16
C PRO A 51 16.87 10.10 5.61
N ASP A 52 17.35 11.29 5.97
CA ASP A 52 17.17 11.88 7.29
C ASP A 52 15.69 12.27 7.56
N GLU A 53 15.00 12.77 6.57
CA GLU A 53 13.54 13.03 6.66
C GLU A 53 12.77 11.73 6.87
N LEU A 54 13.15 10.65 6.17
CA LEU A 54 12.50 9.36 6.29
C LEU A 54 12.64 8.76 7.70
N THR A 55 13.79 8.93 8.34
CA THR A 55 14.02 8.44 9.72
C THR A 55 13.17 9.16 10.77
N ALA A 56 12.65 10.36 10.47
CA ALA A 56 11.75 11.11 11.35
C ALA A 56 10.27 10.65 11.23
N MET A 57 9.91 9.88 10.19
CA MET A 57 8.52 9.52 9.95
C MET A 57 7.86 8.71 11.06
N PRO A 58 8.50 7.71 11.71
CA PRO A 58 7.89 6.98 12.81
C PRO A 58 7.52 7.84 14.01
N ASP A 59 8.34 8.82 14.36
CA ASP A 59 8.06 9.77 15.45
C ASP A 59 6.90 10.71 15.06
N LEU A 60 6.88 11.17 13.83
CA LEU A 60 5.80 12.01 13.31
C LEU A 60 4.48 11.24 13.17
N ALA A 61 4.52 9.97 12.82
CA ALA A 61 3.34 9.11 12.75
C ALA A 61 2.75 8.82 14.13
N GLY A 62 3.59 8.70 15.16
CA GLY A 62 3.19 8.15 16.46
C GLY A 62 2.64 6.73 16.29
N ASP A 63 1.41 6.50 16.73
CA ASP A 63 0.73 5.20 16.53
C ASP A 63 0.04 5.08 15.15
N GLY A 64 0.05 6.14 14.35
CA GLY A 64 -0.61 6.18 13.04
C GLY A 64 0.14 5.42 11.95
N PRO A 65 -0.52 5.13 10.82
CA PRO A 65 0.08 4.45 9.69
C PRO A 65 1.10 5.32 8.94
N ILE A 66 2.03 4.65 8.24
CA ILE A 66 3.06 5.28 7.40
C ILE A 66 2.97 4.68 6.00
N HIS A 67 2.64 5.49 5.00
CA HIS A 67 2.51 5.06 3.62
C HIS A 67 3.63 5.63 2.75
N ILE A 68 4.19 4.82 1.86
CA ILE A 68 5.24 5.25 0.93
C ILE A 68 5.09 4.51 -0.40
N HIS A 69 5.18 5.22 -1.53
CA HIS A 69 5.31 4.58 -2.84
C HIS A 69 6.72 4.02 -2.99
N VAL A 70 6.84 2.80 -3.45
CA VAL A 70 8.15 2.15 -3.61
C VAL A 70 8.13 1.09 -4.71
N ALA A 71 9.16 1.09 -5.54
CA ALA A 71 9.38 0.11 -6.60
C ALA A 71 8.19 -0.04 -7.57
N GLU A 72 7.51 1.06 -7.87
CA GLU A 72 6.36 1.11 -8.78
C GLU A 72 6.78 0.80 -10.21
N GLN A 73 7.81 1.46 -10.71
CA GLN A 73 8.27 1.38 -12.10
C GLN A 73 9.71 0.89 -12.20
N ILE A 74 10.03 0.21 -13.30
CA ILE A 74 11.40 -0.28 -13.57
C ILE A 74 12.41 0.85 -13.49
N ARG A 75 12.10 2.01 -14.06
CA ARG A 75 13.00 3.18 -14.03
C ARG A 75 13.29 3.63 -12.59
N GLU A 76 12.31 3.59 -11.70
CA GLU A 76 12.52 3.90 -10.29
C GLU A 76 13.54 2.94 -9.66
N VAL A 77 13.44 1.65 -9.98
CA VAL A 77 14.40 0.65 -9.50
C VAL A 77 15.81 0.94 -10.04
N GLU A 78 15.94 1.21 -11.33
CA GLU A 78 17.21 1.52 -11.98
C GLU A 78 17.86 2.79 -11.40
N ASP A 79 17.08 3.86 -11.25
CA ASP A 79 17.53 5.13 -10.68
C ASP A 79 17.96 4.97 -9.19
N CYS A 80 17.26 4.13 -8.42
CA CYS A 80 17.59 3.85 -7.03
C CYS A 80 18.90 3.06 -6.92
N VAL A 81 19.07 2.03 -7.75
CA VAL A 81 20.32 1.26 -7.81
C VAL A 81 21.50 2.16 -8.24
N ALA A 82 21.30 3.03 -9.22
CA ALA A 82 22.33 3.97 -9.65
C ALA A 82 22.74 4.98 -8.55
N TRP A 83 21.78 5.38 -7.70
CA TRP A 83 22.01 6.30 -6.59
C TRP A 83 22.66 5.62 -5.39
N SER A 84 22.15 4.48 -4.95
CA SER A 84 22.48 3.88 -3.64
C SER A 84 23.22 2.55 -3.73
N GLY A 85 23.23 1.91 -4.90
CA GLY A 85 23.73 0.54 -5.07
C GLY A 85 22.72 -0.54 -4.63
N ALA A 86 21.55 -0.17 -4.10
CA ALA A 86 20.50 -1.08 -3.62
C ALA A 86 19.18 -0.83 -4.34
N ARG A 87 18.31 -1.84 -4.38
CA ARG A 87 16.96 -1.73 -4.89
C ARG A 87 16.05 -0.93 -3.92
N PRO A 88 14.94 -0.34 -4.37
CA PRO A 88 14.15 0.55 -3.51
C PRO A 88 13.64 -0.10 -2.23
N VAL A 89 13.09 -1.30 -2.31
CA VAL A 89 12.58 -1.99 -1.12
C VAL A 89 13.72 -2.50 -0.24
N GLU A 90 14.77 -3.04 -0.83
CA GLU A 90 16.01 -3.43 -0.12
C GLU A 90 16.55 -2.23 0.68
N TRP A 91 16.73 -1.10 0.01
CA TRP A 91 17.22 0.13 0.66
C TRP A 91 16.31 0.58 1.80
N LEU A 92 15.00 0.60 1.56
CA LEU A 92 14.01 1.01 2.56
C LEU A 92 14.06 0.11 3.81
N LEU A 93 14.14 -1.21 3.61
CA LEU A 93 14.18 -2.19 4.70
C LEU A 93 15.46 -2.11 5.53
N ASP A 94 16.57 -1.65 4.93
CA ASP A 94 17.88 -1.53 5.59
C ASP A 94 18.07 -0.18 6.29
N HIS A 95 17.39 0.89 5.83
CA HIS A 95 17.64 2.25 6.29
C HIS A 95 16.47 2.91 7.03
N ALA A 96 15.29 2.33 6.96
CA ALA A 96 14.12 2.82 7.69
C ALA A 96 13.62 1.76 8.69
N PRO A 97 13.06 2.18 9.85
CA PRO A 97 12.52 1.26 10.84
C PRO A 97 11.12 0.78 10.41
N VAL A 98 11.07 0.06 9.29
CA VAL A 98 9.84 -0.51 8.74
C VAL A 98 9.25 -1.52 9.70
N ASP A 99 7.99 -1.33 10.08
CA ASP A 99 7.22 -2.19 10.98
C ASP A 99 5.77 -2.39 10.47
N ALA A 100 4.91 -2.97 11.30
CA ALA A 100 3.52 -3.27 10.96
C ALA A 100 2.64 -2.04 10.66
N ARG A 101 3.09 -0.81 10.96
CA ARG A 101 2.38 0.43 10.63
C ARG A 101 2.64 0.88 9.18
N TRP A 102 3.63 0.31 8.51
CA TRP A 102 4.00 0.71 7.17
C TRP A 102 3.15 0.04 6.10
N CYS A 103 2.77 0.85 5.11
CA CYS A 103 2.14 0.40 3.89
C CYS A 103 3.03 0.81 2.70
N LEU A 104 3.60 -0.17 2.03
CA LEU A 104 4.46 -0.02 0.88
C LEU A 104 3.58 -0.08 -0.38
N ILE A 105 3.32 1.09 -0.97
CA ILE A 105 2.40 1.21 -2.10
C ILE A 105 3.08 0.71 -3.38
N HIS A 106 2.35 -0.04 -4.17
CA HIS A 106 2.73 -0.77 -5.38
C HIS A 106 3.68 -1.94 -5.10
N SER A 107 4.93 -1.68 -4.77
CA SER A 107 5.97 -2.71 -4.64
C SER A 107 6.02 -3.66 -5.86
N THR A 108 5.67 -3.14 -7.06
CA THR A 108 5.46 -3.93 -8.28
C THR A 108 6.69 -4.75 -8.65
N HIS A 109 7.87 -4.12 -8.53
CA HIS A 109 9.15 -4.70 -8.94
C HIS A 109 9.98 -5.14 -7.73
N VAL A 110 9.52 -6.17 -7.02
CA VAL A 110 10.22 -6.75 -5.87
C VAL A 110 10.78 -8.13 -6.19
N THR A 111 11.91 -8.45 -5.57
CA THR A 111 12.52 -9.78 -5.55
C THR A 111 11.95 -10.63 -4.42
N PRO A 112 12.15 -11.97 -4.44
CA PRO A 112 11.77 -12.84 -3.32
C PRO A 112 12.37 -12.42 -1.97
N ALA A 113 13.59 -11.91 -1.96
CA ALA A 113 14.24 -11.42 -0.73
C ALA A 113 13.55 -10.15 -0.21
N GLU A 114 13.21 -9.22 -1.10
CA GLU A 114 12.54 -7.96 -0.73
C GLU A 114 11.14 -8.21 -0.17
N TRP A 115 10.29 -8.97 -0.87
CA TRP A 115 8.95 -9.23 -0.33
C TRP A 115 8.98 -10.15 0.91
N GLY A 116 9.97 -11.04 1.04
CA GLY A 116 10.22 -11.78 2.27
C GLY A 116 10.53 -10.85 3.44
N GLY A 117 11.37 -9.86 3.23
CA GLY A 117 11.66 -8.82 4.21
C GLY A 117 10.45 -7.97 4.61
N ILE A 118 9.51 -7.72 3.70
CA ILE A 118 8.22 -7.06 4.02
C ILE A 118 7.38 -7.95 4.95
N VAL A 119 7.30 -9.24 4.64
CA VAL A 119 6.58 -10.23 5.48
C VAL A 119 7.15 -10.29 6.89
N ASP A 120 8.47 -10.38 7.02
CA ASP A 120 9.17 -10.47 8.32
C ASP A 120 8.89 -9.24 9.21
N ARG A 121 8.73 -8.07 8.60
CA ARG A 121 8.40 -6.82 9.30
C ARG A 121 6.90 -6.62 9.51
N GLN A 122 6.07 -7.55 9.04
CA GLN A 122 4.62 -7.48 9.10
C GLN A 122 4.02 -6.22 8.43
N ALA A 123 4.76 -5.59 7.53
CA ALA A 123 4.30 -4.45 6.77
C ALA A 123 3.26 -4.88 5.72
N VAL A 124 2.43 -3.92 5.30
CA VAL A 124 1.39 -4.14 4.29
C VAL A 124 1.90 -3.69 2.92
N VAL A 125 1.53 -4.39 1.86
CA VAL A 125 1.67 -3.90 0.49
C VAL A 125 0.33 -3.30 0.04
N GLY A 126 0.33 -2.04 -0.40
CA GLY A 126 -0.83 -1.36 -0.96
C GLY A 126 -0.85 -1.52 -2.47
N LEU A 127 -1.74 -2.37 -3.00
CA LEU A 127 -1.83 -2.63 -4.43
C LEU A 127 -2.90 -1.76 -5.08
N CYS A 128 -2.62 -1.29 -6.30
CA CYS A 128 -3.54 -0.51 -7.12
C CYS A 128 -3.64 -1.13 -8.52
N PRO A 129 -4.18 -2.37 -8.64
CA PRO A 129 -4.06 -3.20 -9.83
C PRO A 129 -4.54 -2.55 -11.12
N ILE A 130 -5.59 -1.74 -11.08
CA ILE A 130 -6.11 -1.05 -12.27
C ILE A 130 -5.19 0.10 -12.67
N THR A 131 -4.66 0.87 -11.73
CA THR A 131 -3.68 1.92 -12.03
C THR A 131 -2.39 1.31 -12.58
N GLU A 132 -1.85 0.29 -11.94
CA GLU A 132 -0.65 -0.43 -12.38
C GLU A 132 -0.82 -0.99 -13.80
N ALA A 133 -2.00 -1.54 -14.11
CA ALA A 133 -2.33 -1.99 -15.45
C ALA A 133 -2.49 -0.84 -16.46
N ASN A 134 -3.12 0.27 -16.06
CA ASN A 134 -3.33 1.44 -16.90
C ASN A 134 -2.02 2.16 -17.26
N LEU A 135 -1.09 2.21 -16.32
CA LEU A 135 0.25 2.78 -16.53
C LEU A 135 1.21 1.80 -17.19
N GLY A 136 0.90 0.50 -17.17
CA GLY A 136 1.78 -0.54 -17.69
C GLY A 136 2.98 -0.80 -16.80
N ASP A 137 2.84 -0.60 -15.49
CA ASP A 137 3.94 -0.72 -14.52
C ASP A 137 4.41 -2.16 -14.36
N GLY A 138 3.50 -3.14 -14.39
CA GLY A 138 3.85 -4.54 -14.28
C GLY A 138 2.91 -5.31 -13.36
N VAL A 139 3.39 -6.46 -12.87
CA VAL A 139 2.60 -7.37 -12.03
C VAL A 139 3.36 -7.65 -10.73
N PHE A 140 2.81 -7.22 -9.60
CA PHE A 140 3.31 -7.61 -8.29
C PHE A 140 3.12 -9.11 -8.06
N PRO A 141 4.06 -9.87 -7.47
CA PRO A 141 3.96 -11.32 -7.24
C PRO A 141 3.01 -11.66 -6.08
N ALA A 142 1.73 -11.27 -6.20
CA ALA A 142 0.74 -11.31 -5.13
C ALA A 142 0.45 -12.73 -4.64
N ALA A 143 0.48 -13.72 -5.52
CA ALA A 143 0.23 -15.11 -5.15
C ALA A 143 1.33 -15.65 -4.22
N ASP A 144 2.60 -15.46 -4.58
CA ASP A 144 3.74 -15.92 -3.77
C ASP A 144 3.80 -15.16 -2.44
N PHE A 145 3.64 -13.84 -2.48
CA PHE A 145 3.58 -12.99 -1.29
C PHE A 145 2.48 -13.42 -0.31
N ALA A 146 1.26 -13.66 -0.81
CA ALA A 146 0.14 -14.10 0.02
C ALA A 146 0.33 -15.51 0.59
N HIS A 147 0.96 -16.43 -0.18
CA HIS A 147 1.31 -17.76 0.31
C HIS A 147 2.37 -17.73 1.41
N ALA A 148 3.28 -16.78 1.37
CA ALA A 148 4.26 -16.55 2.43
C ALA A 148 3.69 -15.84 3.67
N GLY A 149 2.39 -15.55 3.69
CA GLY A 149 1.73 -14.86 4.81
C GLY A 149 1.75 -13.34 4.70
N GLY A 150 2.15 -12.80 3.56
CA GLY A 150 2.16 -11.37 3.29
C GLY A 150 0.77 -10.75 3.31
N ARG A 151 0.68 -9.51 3.76
CA ARG A 151 -0.56 -8.74 3.89
C ARG A 151 -0.64 -7.66 2.83
N PHE A 152 -1.77 -7.55 2.16
CA PHE A 152 -1.99 -6.49 1.17
C PHE A 152 -3.34 -5.82 1.35
N GLY A 153 -3.39 -4.52 1.05
CA GLY A 153 -4.61 -3.75 0.86
C GLY A 153 -4.82 -3.41 -0.62
N ILE A 154 -5.99 -2.88 -0.94
CA ILE A 154 -6.33 -2.43 -2.30
C ILE A 154 -6.69 -0.95 -2.26
N GLY A 155 -6.18 -0.19 -3.21
CA GLY A 155 -6.52 1.21 -3.46
C GLY A 155 -6.79 1.47 -4.93
N THR A 156 -7.51 2.57 -5.24
CA THR A 156 -7.84 2.97 -6.62
C THR A 156 -6.84 3.95 -7.22
N ASP A 157 -5.97 4.51 -6.40
CA ASP A 157 -4.89 5.45 -6.75
C ASP A 157 -5.36 6.53 -7.72
N SER A 158 -5.08 6.42 -9.03
CA SER A 158 -5.43 7.42 -10.04
C SER A 158 -6.94 7.48 -10.39
N ASN A 159 -7.76 6.64 -9.76
CA ASN A 159 -9.22 6.61 -9.94
C ASN A 159 -9.68 6.43 -11.41
N VAL A 160 -8.91 5.70 -12.20
CA VAL A 160 -9.32 5.30 -13.57
C VAL A 160 -10.63 4.54 -13.52
N GLN A 161 -10.76 3.66 -12.53
CA GLN A 161 -11.99 2.99 -12.15
C GLN A 161 -12.07 2.89 -10.63
N ILE A 162 -13.25 3.14 -10.06
CA ILE A 162 -13.45 3.11 -8.61
C ILE A 162 -14.37 1.95 -8.27
N GLY A 163 -13.77 0.83 -7.82
CA GLY A 163 -14.53 -0.34 -7.44
C GLY A 163 -13.64 -1.45 -6.87
N VAL A 164 -13.98 -1.92 -5.66
CA VAL A 164 -13.22 -2.99 -5.00
C VAL A 164 -13.25 -4.29 -5.80
N ALA A 165 -14.41 -4.61 -6.39
CA ALA A 165 -14.58 -5.85 -7.14
C ALA A 165 -13.70 -5.89 -8.41
N GLU A 166 -13.59 -4.75 -9.08
CA GLU A 166 -12.78 -4.57 -10.29
C GLU A 166 -11.28 -4.64 -9.97
N GLU A 167 -10.84 -4.00 -8.91
CA GLU A 167 -9.45 -4.07 -8.44
C GLU A 167 -9.06 -5.52 -8.08
N LEU A 168 -9.90 -6.22 -7.31
CA LEU A 168 -9.65 -7.61 -6.94
C LEU A 168 -9.69 -8.55 -8.15
N ARG A 169 -10.55 -8.27 -9.14
CA ARG A 169 -10.59 -9.02 -10.40
C ARG A 169 -9.32 -8.81 -11.21
N MET A 170 -8.86 -7.56 -11.32
CA MET A 170 -7.61 -7.24 -12.02
C MET A 170 -6.43 -7.91 -11.34
N LEU A 171 -6.35 -7.87 -10.01
CA LEU A 171 -5.32 -8.56 -9.24
C LEU A 171 -5.29 -10.06 -9.56
N GLU A 172 -6.42 -10.75 -9.47
CA GLU A 172 -6.47 -12.18 -9.80
C GLU A 172 -6.10 -12.46 -11.26
N TYR A 173 -6.59 -11.65 -12.20
CA TYR A 173 -6.33 -11.87 -13.63
C TYR A 173 -4.88 -11.63 -13.99
N SER A 174 -4.23 -10.64 -13.42
CA SER A 174 -2.79 -10.42 -13.61
C SER A 174 -1.99 -11.64 -13.15
N GLN A 175 -2.33 -12.22 -11.98
CA GLN A 175 -1.68 -13.44 -11.48
C GLN A 175 -1.95 -14.65 -12.38
N ARG A 176 -3.19 -14.83 -12.86
CA ARG A 176 -3.52 -15.91 -13.79
C ARG A 176 -2.70 -15.86 -15.08
N LEU A 177 -2.56 -14.67 -15.65
CA LEU A 177 -1.80 -14.44 -16.88
C LEU A 177 -0.31 -14.67 -16.65
N ALA A 178 0.25 -14.15 -15.56
CA ALA A 178 1.65 -14.31 -15.22
C ALA A 178 2.02 -15.78 -14.94
N LEU A 179 1.20 -16.48 -14.15
CA LEU A 179 1.45 -17.87 -13.70
C LEU A 179 0.83 -18.93 -14.61
N ARG A 180 0.00 -18.54 -15.59
CA ARG A 180 -0.74 -19.45 -16.49
C ARG A 180 -1.57 -20.50 -15.73
N GLY A 181 -2.19 -20.06 -14.62
CA GLY A 181 -3.01 -20.85 -13.71
C GLY A 181 -4.43 -20.36 -13.61
N ARG A 182 -5.30 -21.14 -12.96
CA ARG A 182 -6.67 -20.74 -12.61
C ARG A 182 -6.81 -20.62 -11.11
N ALA A 183 -7.60 -19.63 -10.63
CA ALA A 183 -7.91 -19.42 -9.23
C ALA A 183 -6.66 -19.38 -8.34
N VAL A 184 -5.61 -18.68 -8.80
CA VAL A 184 -4.27 -18.70 -8.17
C VAL A 184 -4.24 -18.02 -6.81
N MET A 185 -5.17 -17.10 -6.55
CA MET A 185 -5.31 -16.43 -5.24
C MET A 185 -6.36 -17.08 -4.33
N ALA A 186 -6.98 -18.19 -4.76
CA ALA A 186 -7.89 -18.96 -3.92
C ALA A 186 -7.14 -19.65 -2.79
N ASP A 187 -7.87 -20.05 -1.74
CA ASP A 187 -7.37 -20.99 -0.74
C ASP A 187 -8.24 -22.25 -0.67
N ALA A 188 -7.83 -23.24 0.13
CA ALA A 188 -8.50 -24.52 0.21
C ALA A 188 -9.95 -24.47 0.75
N GLN A 189 -10.33 -23.34 1.38
CA GLN A 189 -11.60 -23.21 2.13
C GLN A 189 -12.53 -22.17 1.54
N ARG A 190 -12.04 -21.30 0.65
CA ARG A 190 -12.80 -20.15 0.14
C ARG A 190 -12.68 -20.04 -1.39
N SER A 191 -13.75 -19.55 -2.01
CA SER A 191 -13.67 -19.14 -3.41
C SER A 191 -12.64 -18.02 -3.58
N THR A 192 -12.11 -17.87 -4.79
CA THR A 192 -11.13 -16.82 -5.12
C THR A 192 -11.59 -15.43 -4.68
N GLY A 193 -12.84 -15.05 -5.01
CA GLY A 193 -13.37 -13.73 -4.63
C GLY A 193 -13.43 -13.53 -3.12
N ARG A 194 -13.87 -14.54 -2.37
CA ARG A 194 -13.92 -14.46 -0.90
C ARG A 194 -12.53 -14.43 -0.27
N ALA A 195 -11.59 -15.18 -0.80
CA ALA A 195 -10.21 -15.19 -0.31
C ALA A 195 -9.54 -13.84 -0.55
N LEU A 196 -9.67 -13.27 -1.75
CA LEU A 196 -9.15 -11.96 -2.11
C LEU A 196 -9.75 -10.86 -1.23
N TYR A 197 -11.09 -10.81 -1.14
CA TYR A 197 -11.79 -9.81 -0.35
C TYR A 197 -11.37 -9.85 1.12
N ALA A 198 -11.30 -11.03 1.73
CA ALA A 198 -10.90 -11.18 3.12
C ALA A 198 -9.45 -10.72 3.39
N ARG A 199 -8.52 -11.02 2.45
CA ARG A 199 -7.13 -10.58 2.55
C ARG A 199 -7.01 -9.07 2.36
N ALA A 200 -7.67 -8.50 1.35
CA ALA A 200 -7.66 -7.07 1.09
C ALA A 200 -8.29 -6.27 2.25
N LEU A 201 -9.37 -6.79 2.85
CA LEU A 201 -10.00 -6.20 4.03
C LEU A 201 -9.05 -6.17 5.23
N ALA A 202 -8.39 -7.29 5.52
CA ALA A 202 -7.46 -7.38 6.65
C ALA A 202 -6.23 -6.50 6.46
N GLY A 203 -5.63 -6.51 5.26
CA GLY A 203 -4.48 -5.66 4.96
C GLY A 203 -4.85 -4.19 4.88
N GLY A 204 -5.99 -3.86 4.27
CA GLY A 204 -6.49 -2.47 4.20
C GLY A 204 -6.81 -1.90 5.58
N ALA A 205 -7.42 -2.69 6.47
CA ALA A 205 -7.67 -2.27 7.84
C ALA A 205 -6.36 -1.98 8.60
N GLN A 206 -5.36 -2.85 8.46
CA GLN A 206 -4.04 -2.61 9.06
C GLN A 206 -3.38 -1.35 8.47
N ALA A 207 -3.37 -1.20 7.14
CA ALA A 207 -2.80 -0.04 6.47
C ALA A 207 -3.49 1.28 6.86
N GLY A 208 -4.80 1.25 7.11
CA GLY A 208 -5.56 2.41 7.56
C GLY A 208 -5.52 2.64 9.08
N GLY A 209 -4.88 1.77 9.86
CA GLY A 209 -4.91 1.84 11.32
C GLY A 209 -6.33 1.66 11.89
N ALA A 210 -7.20 0.93 11.18
CA ALA A 210 -8.61 0.78 11.51
C ALA A 210 -8.97 -0.66 11.87
N GLN A 211 -10.11 -0.83 12.53
CA GLN A 211 -10.73 -2.14 12.69
C GLN A 211 -11.76 -2.35 11.58
N ALA A 212 -11.80 -3.53 11.02
CA ALA A 212 -12.76 -3.88 9.99
C ALA A 212 -13.27 -5.33 10.15
N GLY A 213 -14.45 -5.58 9.61
CA GLY A 213 -15.09 -6.89 9.61
C GLY A 213 -16.29 -6.98 10.54
N LEU A 214 -17.11 -8.01 10.32
CA LEU A 214 -18.31 -8.29 11.09
C LEU A 214 -17.95 -9.13 12.32
N ALA A 215 -17.70 -8.47 13.44
CA ALA A 215 -17.42 -9.12 14.71
C ALA A 215 -18.03 -8.31 15.88
N PRO A 216 -18.42 -8.95 17.00
CA PRO A 216 -18.84 -8.23 18.20
C PRO A 216 -17.76 -7.26 18.67
N GLY A 217 -18.14 -5.99 18.88
CA GLY A 217 -17.23 -4.92 19.28
C GLY A 217 -16.52 -4.19 18.14
N ALA A 218 -16.64 -4.66 16.89
CA ALA A 218 -16.17 -3.91 15.73
C ALA A 218 -17.13 -2.74 15.37
N PRO A 219 -16.63 -1.68 14.71
CA PRO A 219 -17.47 -0.63 14.16
C PRO A 219 -18.58 -1.20 13.26
N ALA A 220 -19.78 -0.65 13.36
CA ALA A 220 -20.95 -1.13 12.62
C ALA A 220 -21.04 -0.50 11.22
N ASP A 221 -19.96 -0.44 10.48
CA ASP A 221 -19.93 0.00 9.08
C ASP A 221 -20.43 -1.14 8.19
N ILE A 222 -21.76 -1.19 8.01
CA ILE A 222 -22.45 -2.31 7.36
C ILE A 222 -23.08 -1.84 6.06
N VAL A 223 -22.79 -2.56 4.97
CA VAL A 223 -23.47 -2.40 3.68
C VAL A 223 -24.41 -3.59 3.47
N ALA A 224 -25.68 -3.32 3.25
CA ALA A 224 -26.65 -4.31 2.81
C ALA A 224 -26.73 -4.29 1.27
N LEU A 225 -26.62 -5.47 0.66
CA LEU A 225 -26.77 -5.62 -0.79
C LEU A 225 -28.14 -6.16 -1.09
N ASP A 226 -28.87 -5.49 -2.01
CA ASP A 226 -30.07 -6.04 -2.62
C ASP A 226 -29.64 -7.09 -3.68
N VAL A 227 -29.83 -8.36 -3.33
CA VAL A 227 -29.45 -9.50 -4.20
C VAL A 227 -30.56 -9.96 -5.12
N GLU A 228 -31.76 -9.35 -5.06
CA GLU A 228 -32.91 -9.68 -5.95
C GLU A 228 -32.75 -8.99 -7.31
N GLY A 229 -31.83 -8.05 -7.44
CA GLY A 229 -31.53 -7.36 -8.70
C GLY A 229 -30.84 -8.26 -9.72
N ILE A 230 -31.06 -7.98 -11.01
CA ILE A 230 -30.51 -8.73 -12.16
C ILE A 230 -28.97 -8.81 -12.16
N ALA A 231 -28.31 -7.90 -11.47
CA ALA A 231 -26.84 -7.89 -11.34
C ALA A 231 -26.30 -9.07 -10.51
N PHE A 232 -27.17 -9.76 -9.76
CA PHE A 232 -26.80 -10.90 -8.91
C PHE A 232 -27.45 -12.23 -9.37
N ALA A 233 -28.15 -12.21 -10.53
CA ALA A 233 -28.83 -13.37 -11.10
C ALA A 233 -27.87 -14.29 -11.87
#